data_e6bd44e86a3f4cb35990a9a4be6a1d20
#
_entry.id   e6bd44e86a3f4cb35990a9a4be6a1d20
#
_cell.length_a   1.000
_cell.length_b   1.000
_cell.length_c   1.000
_cell.angle_alpha   90.00
_cell.angle_beta   90.00
_cell.angle_gamma   90.00
#
_symmetry.space_group_name_H-M   'P 1'
#
loop_
_entity.id
_entity.type
_entity.pdbx_description
1 polymer ?
#
loop_
_entity_poly.entity_id
_entity_poly.type
_entity_poly.pdbx_seq_one_letter_code
_entity_poly.pdbx_strand_id
1 'polypeptide(L)'
;MIGTALFIAACSAGPQVTTVQKLSETADAPYDNVLVISLFESFDGRRYLENDIVKELEGRGVQAVASTSLMDTRTPVTRETFLSMVDSLNSDAVLVTQLVSIDTKGKMKDMNPEVTYKFSPTYYYDVWSVEQKEYIEPQGLELTHNLVLATQLFSVRDLKPVCAIESKTKIVMAYDKRGDVSVIANEARAIVSHLSRDGLLSP
;
A
#
# COMPACT_ATOMS: atom_id res chain seq x y z
N MET A 1 34.66 -27.83 -23.64
CA MET A 1 34.50 -26.89 -22.51
C MET A 1 33.06 -26.40 -22.49
N ILE A 2 32.23 -26.96 -21.59
CA ILE A 2 30.80 -26.64 -21.48
C ILE A 2 30.69 -25.68 -20.32
N GLY A 3 30.39 -24.42 -20.63
CA GLY A 3 30.18 -23.37 -19.63
C GLY A 3 28.77 -23.46 -19.04
N THR A 4 28.68 -23.87 -17.78
CA THR A 4 27.43 -23.90 -17.03
C THR A 4 27.07 -22.44 -16.60
N ALA A 5 26.08 -21.85 -17.24
CA ALA A 5 25.53 -20.57 -16.84
C ALA A 5 24.71 -20.75 -15.56
N LEU A 6 25.20 -20.24 -14.44
CA LEU A 6 24.52 -20.21 -13.17
C LEU A 6 23.48 -19.06 -13.22
N PHE A 7 22.20 -19.39 -13.42
CA PHE A 7 21.11 -18.42 -13.25
C PHE A 7 20.89 -18.18 -11.75
N ILE A 8 21.37 -17.04 -11.25
CA ILE A 8 21.02 -16.55 -9.93
C ILE A 8 19.60 -15.98 -10.02
N ALA A 9 18.61 -16.76 -9.59
CA ALA A 9 17.25 -16.24 -9.39
C ALA A 9 17.28 -15.27 -8.22
N ALA A 10 17.30 -13.97 -8.51
CA ALA A 10 17.07 -12.93 -7.50
C ALA A 10 15.61 -13.06 -7.08
N CYS A 11 15.36 -13.58 -5.87
CA CYS A 11 14.06 -13.52 -5.22
C CYS A 11 13.77 -12.05 -4.89
N SER A 12 13.06 -11.36 -5.78
CA SER A 12 12.49 -10.07 -5.44
C SER A 12 11.31 -10.33 -4.49
N ALA A 13 11.42 -9.84 -3.25
CA ALA A 13 10.34 -9.89 -2.26
C ALA A 13 9.28 -8.81 -2.59
N GLY A 14 8.68 -8.91 -3.77
CA GLY A 14 7.56 -8.06 -4.18
C GLY A 14 6.23 -8.60 -3.64
N PRO A 15 5.13 -7.80 -3.75
CA PRO A 15 3.81 -8.23 -3.37
C PRO A 15 3.42 -9.48 -4.16
N GLN A 16 2.81 -10.45 -3.45
CA GLN A 16 2.28 -11.66 -4.07
C GLN A 16 0.80 -11.46 -4.31
N VAL A 17 0.41 -11.35 -5.57
CA VAL A 17 -1.00 -11.44 -5.95
C VAL A 17 -1.43 -12.89 -5.76
N THR A 18 -2.37 -13.11 -4.82
CA THR A 18 -2.81 -14.46 -4.44
C THR A 18 -4.06 -14.89 -5.18
N THR A 19 -4.90 -13.92 -5.53
CA THR A 19 -6.17 -14.20 -6.21
C THR A 19 -6.48 -13.06 -7.18
N VAL A 20 -6.87 -13.41 -8.40
CA VAL A 20 -7.46 -12.50 -9.37
C VAL A 20 -8.74 -13.14 -9.85
N GLN A 21 -9.86 -12.45 -9.69
CA GLN A 21 -11.17 -12.92 -10.11
C GLN A 21 -11.80 -11.93 -11.08
N LYS A 22 -12.10 -12.41 -12.27
CA LYS A 22 -13.00 -11.67 -13.18
C LYS A 22 -14.42 -11.92 -12.71
N LEU A 23 -15.10 -10.86 -12.24
CA LEU A 23 -16.40 -10.93 -11.59
C LEU A 23 -17.56 -10.76 -12.58
N SER A 24 -17.36 -9.91 -13.58
CA SER A 24 -18.33 -9.71 -14.65
C SER A 24 -17.64 -9.43 -15.98
N GLU A 25 -18.30 -9.77 -17.07
CA GLU A 25 -17.96 -9.24 -18.39
C GLU A 25 -18.75 -7.96 -18.58
N THR A 26 -18.02 -6.86 -18.81
CA THR A 26 -18.65 -5.56 -19.12
C THR A 26 -18.35 -5.21 -20.56
N ALA A 27 -19.33 -4.63 -21.22
CA ALA A 27 -19.17 -4.12 -22.60
C ALA A 27 -18.31 -2.85 -22.66
N ASP A 28 -17.99 -2.27 -21.50
CA ASP A 28 -17.36 -0.96 -21.38
C ASP A 28 -15.83 -1.00 -21.22
N ALA A 29 -15.26 -2.19 -20.98
CA ALA A 29 -13.79 -2.33 -20.97
C ALA A 29 -13.26 -2.21 -22.42
N PRO A 30 -12.07 -1.66 -22.62
CA PRO A 30 -11.12 -1.16 -21.60
C PRO A 30 -11.47 0.23 -21.09
N TYR A 31 -11.11 0.50 -19.82
CA TYR A 31 -11.34 1.77 -19.14
C TYR A 31 -10.17 2.73 -19.36
N ASP A 32 -10.46 4.04 -19.46
CA ASP A 32 -9.45 5.07 -19.72
C ASP A 32 -9.50 6.27 -18.76
N ASN A 33 -10.50 6.34 -17.86
CA ASN A 33 -10.64 7.41 -16.86
C ASN A 33 -11.03 6.84 -15.49
N VAL A 34 -10.05 6.59 -14.65
CA VAL A 34 -10.19 5.84 -13.40
C VAL A 34 -10.10 6.73 -12.16
N LEU A 35 -11.14 6.73 -11.32
CA LEU A 35 -11.05 7.26 -9.96
C LEU A 35 -10.42 6.22 -9.03
N VAL A 36 -9.33 6.58 -8.36
CA VAL A 36 -8.61 5.70 -7.43
C VAL A 36 -8.95 6.04 -5.99
N ILE A 37 -9.41 5.05 -5.24
CA ILE A 37 -9.86 5.18 -3.85
C ILE A 37 -9.14 4.14 -2.99
N SER A 38 -8.59 4.57 -1.86
CA SER A 38 -8.07 3.68 -0.83
C SER A 38 -8.85 3.83 0.47
N LEU A 39 -9.26 2.72 1.07
CA LEU A 39 -10.04 2.68 2.31
C LEU A 39 -9.12 2.24 3.46
N PHE A 40 -8.23 3.14 3.88
CA PHE A 40 -7.34 2.97 5.03
C PHE A 40 -7.70 4.01 6.10
N GLU A 41 -7.37 3.70 7.34
CA GLU A 41 -7.57 4.62 8.45
C GLU A 41 -6.68 5.87 8.32
N SER A 42 -5.42 5.69 7.93
CA SER A 42 -4.47 6.78 7.74
C SER A 42 -4.68 7.51 6.41
N PHE A 43 -4.94 8.81 6.46
CA PHE A 43 -5.04 9.67 5.27
C PHE A 43 -3.73 9.67 4.46
N ASP A 44 -2.57 9.72 5.12
CA ASP A 44 -1.28 9.66 4.43
C ASP A 44 -1.07 8.31 3.74
N GLY A 45 -1.44 7.20 4.40
CA GLY A 45 -1.40 5.87 3.78
C GLY A 45 -2.26 5.78 2.52
N ARG A 46 -3.47 6.35 2.56
CA ARG A 46 -4.36 6.47 1.40
C ARG A 46 -3.69 7.26 0.29
N ARG A 47 -3.20 8.46 0.61
CA ARG A 47 -2.57 9.37 -0.35
C ARG A 47 -1.36 8.74 -1.04
N TYR A 48 -0.50 8.04 -0.31
CA TYR A 48 0.67 7.38 -0.91
C TYR A 48 0.26 6.29 -1.89
N LEU A 49 -0.63 5.37 -1.50
CA LEU A 49 -1.04 4.29 -2.39
C LEU A 49 -1.81 4.80 -3.61
N GLU A 50 -2.75 5.74 -3.41
CA GLU A 50 -3.53 6.31 -4.51
C GLU A 50 -2.62 7.02 -5.52
N ASN A 51 -1.66 7.82 -5.07
CA ASN A 51 -0.74 8.52 -5.97
C ASN A 51 0.17 7.55 -6.73
N ASP A 52 0.65 6.47 -6.10
CA ASP A 52 1.47 5.47 -6.78
C ASP A 52 0.63 4.68 -7.81
N ILE A 53 -0.64 4.36 -7.51
CA ILE A 53 -1.55 3.73 -8.48
C ILE A 53 -1.82 4.68 -9.64
N VAL A 54 -2.13 5.95 -9.38
CA VAL A 54 -2.34 6.97 -10.42
C VAL A 54 -1.12 7.07 -11.33
N LYS A 55 0.07 7.18 -10.77
CA LYS A 55 1.32 7.23 -11.53
C LYS A 55 1.53 6.00 -12.43
N GLU A 56 1.21 4.81 -11.94
CA GLU A 56 1.33 3.56 -12.73
C GLU A 56 0.26 3.48 -13.84
N LEU A 57 -0.96 4.01 -13.62
CA LEU A 57 -2.02 4.11 -14.61
C LEU A 57 -1.66 5.13 -15.70
N GLU A 58 -1.25 6.34 -15.33
CA GLU A 58 -0.81 7.39 -16.26
C GLU A 58 0.40 6.95 -17.09
N GLY A 59 1.33 6.21 -16.49
CA GLY A 59 2.46 5.61 -17.19
C GLY A 59 2.07 4.60 -18.28
N ARG A 60 0.80 4.19 -18.33
CA ARG A 60 0.21 3.29 -19.34
C ARG A 60 -0.78 4.00 -20.27
N GLY A 61 -0.92 5.32 -20.16
CA GLY A 61 -1.82 6.12 -20.98
C GLY A 61 -3.25 6.26 -20.43
N VAL A 62 -3.55 5.67 -19.26
CA VAL A 62 -4.87 5.76 -18.62
C VAL A 62 -4.95 7.02 -17.78
N GLN A 63 -6.00 7.83 -17.95
CA GLN A 63 -6.26 8.96 -17.07
C GLN A 63 -6.69 8.46 -15.70
N ALA A 64 -6.14 9.04 -14.64
CA ALA A 64 -6.49 8.62 -13.31
C ALA A 64 -6.43 9.78 -12.31
N VAL A 65 -7.30 9.74 -11.32
CA VAL A 65 -7.34 10.75 -10.26
C VAL A 65 -7.40 10.07 -8.90
N ALA A 66 -6.53 10.49 -7.99
CA ALA A 66 -6.56 10.04 -6.60
C ALA A 66 -7.70 10.73 -5.84
N SER A 67 -8.53 9.99 -5.10
CA SER A 67 -9.60 10.56 -4.28
C SER A 67 -9.05 11.55 -3.25
N THR A 68 -7.86 11.28 -2.72
CA THR A 68 -7.16 12.13 -1.75
C THR A 68 -6.66 13.45 -2.32
N SER A 69 -6.65 13.63 -3.64
CA SER A 69 -6.35 14.94 -4.26
C SER A 69 -7.56 15.87 -4.26
N LEU A 70 -8.77 15.32 -4.08
CA LEU A 70 -10.07 16.03 -4.10
C LEU A 70 -10.67 16.20 -2.70
N MET A 71 -10.05 15.64 -1.68
CA MET A 71 -10.53 15.66 -0.31
C MET A 71 -9.40 15.96 0.67
N ASP A 72 -9.77 16.47 1.84
CA ASP A 72 -8.87 16.67 2.97
C ASP A 72 -9.12 15.64 4.09
N THR A 73 -8.40 15.79 5.21
CA THR A 73 -8.54 14.93 6.39
C THR A 73 -9.90 15.05 7.09
N ARG A 74 -10.71 16.07 6.75
CA ARG A 74 -12.03 16.36 7.34
C ARG A 74 -13.16 15.89 6.45
N THR A 75 -12.89 15.65 5.18
CA THR A 75 -13.90 15.20 4.21
C THR A 75 -14.40 13.81 4.62
N PRO A 76 -15.71 13.61 4.81
CA PRO A 76 -16.25 12.32 5.18
C PRO A 76 -15.98 11.26 4.10
N VAL A 77 -15.54 10.09 4.52
CA VAL A 77 -15.33 8.93 3.64
C VAL A 77 -16.65 8.18 3.53
N THR A 78 -17.55 8.66 2.69
CA THR A 78 -18.88 8.09 2.47
C THR A 78 -19.08 7.74 1.00
N ARG A 79 -20.09 6.90 0.74
CA ARG A 79 -20.49 6.55 -0.62
C ARG A 79 -20.87 7.80 -1.43
N GLU A 80 -21.59 8.73 -0.82
CA GLU A 80 -22.05 9.98 -1.44
C GLU A 80 -20.88 10.85 -1.87
N THR A 81 -19.84 10.96 -1.02
CA THR A 81 -18.61 11.70 -1.35
C THR A 81 -17.97 11.12 -2.61
N PHE A 82 -17.82 9.80 -2.70
CA PHE A 82 -17.20 9.18 -3.87
C PHE A 82 -18.06 9.24 -5.11
N LEU A 83 -19.38 9.10 -5.02
CA LEU A 83 -20.27 9.26 -6.16
C LEU A 83 -20.20 10.67 -6.75
N SER A 84 -20.14 11.70 -5.91
CA SER A 84 -20.00 13.07 -6.39
C SER A 84 -18.64 13.31 -7.09
N MET A 85 -17.57 12.62 -6.68
CA MET A 85 -16.28 12.65 -7.39
C MET A 85 -16.37 11.96 -8.76
N VAL A 86 -16.98 10.79 -8.83
CA VAL A 86 -17.22 10.06 -10.09
C VAL A 86 -17.94 10.96 -11.10
N ASP A 87 -19.03 11.61 -10.66
CA ASP A 87 -19.81 12.50 -11.52
C ASP A 87 -19.01 13.72 -11.98
N SER A 88 -18.23 14.32 -11.08
CA SER A 88 -17.44 15.53 -11.40
C SER A 88 -16.27 15.26 -12.36
N LEU A 89 -15.71 14.05 -12.34
CA LEU A 89 -14.56 13.65 -13.15
C LEU A 89 -14.97 12.96 -14.45
N ASN A 90 -16.25 12.60 -14.63
CA ASN A 90 -16.74 11.74 -15.69
C ASN A 90 -15.95 10.43 -15.78
N SER A 91 -15.62 9.84 -14.62
CA SER A 91 -14.89 8.58 -14.56
C SER A 91 -15.72 7.44 -15.15
N ASP A 92 -15.07 6.53 -15.88
CA ASP A 92 -15.71 5.33 -16.42
C ASP A 92 -15.51 4.11 -15.51
N ALA A 93 -14.50 4.14 -14.67
CA ALA A 93 -14.25 3.12 -13.67
C ALA A 93 -13.83 3.69 -12.31
N VAL A 94 -14.03 2.91 -11.26
CA VAL A 94 -13.54 3.20 -9.90
C VAL A 94 -12.71 2.04 -9.40
N LEU A 95 -11.48 2.31 -9.02
CA LEU A 95 -10.58 1.34 -8.42
C LEU A 95 -10.54 1.55 -6.91
N VAL A 96 -11.05 0.58 -6.15
CA VAL A 96 -11.11 0.64 -4.69
C VAL A 96 -10.15 -0.35 -4.08
N THR A 97 -9.21 0.11 -3.26
CA THR A 97 -8.30 -0.73 -2.49
C THR A 97 -8.57 -0.60 -1.00
N GLN A 98 -8.73 -1.72 -0.33
CA GLN A 98 -8.95 -1.77 1.12
C GLN A 98 -7.96 -2.70 1.81
N LEU A 99 -7.62 -2.35 3.04
CA LEU A 99 -6.82 -3.20 3.92
C LEU A 99 -7.73 -4.25 4.56
N VAL A 100 -7.46 -5.54 4.28
CA VAL A 100 -8.21 -6.66 4.84
C VAL A 100 -7.66 -7.06 6.20
N SER A 101 -6.32 -7.17 6.30
CA SER A 101 -5.68 -7.53 7.57
C SER A 101 -4.23 -7.07 7.63
N ILE A 102 -3.76 -6.85 8.86
CA ILE A 102 -2.33 -6.69 9.20
C ILE A 102 -2.01 -7.70 10.30
N ASP A 103 -1.05 -8.59 10.04
CA ASP A 103 -0.46 -9.46 11.05
C ASP A 103 0.97 -8.99 11.33
N THR A 104 1.25 -8.63 12.57
CA THR A 104 2.54 -8.11 13.00
C THR A 104 3.27 -9.12 13.88
N LYS A 105 4.47 -9.50 13.48
CA LYS A 105 5.38 -10.36 14.24
C LYS A 105 6.63 -9.59 14.61
N GLY A 106 6.96 -9.59 15.90
CA GLY A 106 8.21 -9.06 16.42
C GLY A 106 9.22 -10.18 16.65
N LYS A 107 10.45 -9.97 16.21
CA LYS A 107 11.58 -10.82 16.53
C LYS A 107 12.66 -9.96 17.19
N MET A 108 13.03 -10.32 18.43
CA MET A 108 14.22 -9.74 19.03
C MET A 108 15.45 -10.51 18.50
N LYS A 109 16.41 -9.79 17.92
CA LYS A 109 17.72 -10.36 17.67
C LYS A 109 18.43 -10.49 19.01
N ASP A 110 19.14 -11.61 19.22
CA ASP A 110 19.93 -11.84 20.42
C ASP A 110 20.89 -10.67 20.61
N MET A 111 20.68 -9.93 21.67
CA MET A 111 21.54 -8.82 22.08
C MET A 111 22.23 -9.19 23.37
N ASN A 112 23.53 -8.98 23.41
CA ASN A 112 24.21 -8.81 24.68
C ASN A 112 23.72 -7.48 25.25
N PRO A 113 23.03 -7.46 26.39
CA PRO A 113 22.54 -6.22 26.97
C PRO A 113 23.72 -5.45 27.59
N GLU A 114 24.35 -4.57 26.84
CA GLU A 114 25.07 -3.48 27.44
C GLU A 114 24.07 -2.39 27.79
N VAL A 115 23.62 -2.43 29.04
CA VAL A 115 22.68 -1.43 29.55
C VAL A 115 23.48 -0.19 29.95
N THR A 116 23.49 0.82 29.10
CA THR A 116 24.02 2.13 29.44
C THR A 116 22.91 3.01 29.98
N TYR A 117 22.92 3.25 31.30
CA TYR A 117 22.00 4.19 31.94
C TYR A 117 22.56 5.60 31.83
N LYS A 118 21.84 6.50 31.17
CA LYS A 118 22.09 7.93 31.22
C LYS A 118 21.12 8.58 32.19
N PHE A 119 21.63 9.12 33.28
CA PHE A 119 20.87 9.86 34.25
C PHE A 119 21.02 11.35 33.94
N SER A 120 19.93 12.00 33.57
CA SER A 120 19.89 13.45 33.39
C SER A 120 19.02 14.08 34.47
N PRO A 121 19.50 15.10 35.23
CA PRO A 121 18.65 15.79 36.18
C PRO A 121 17.56 16.57 35.44
N THR A 122 16.31 16.29 35.79
CA THR A 122 15.19 17.11 35.31
C THR A 122 15.01 18.30 36.26
N TYR A 123 15.06 19.50 35.71
CA TYR A 123 14.96 20.77 36.44
C TYR A 123 13.64 21.03 37.14
N TYR A 124 12.63 20.16 36.99
CA TYR A 124 11.29 20.48 37.47
C TYR A 124 10.88 19.84 38.81
N TYR A 125 11.56 18.83 39.35
CA TYR A 125 11.14 18.23 40.62
C TYR A 125 12.27 17.49 41.38
N ASP A 126 13.55 17.82 41.21
CA ASP A 126 14.67 17.04 41.80
C ASP A 126 14.57 15.52 41.58
N VAL A 127 13.84 15.13 40.55
CA VAL A 127 13.66 13.70 40.17
C VAL A 127 14.58 13.39 39.02
N TRP A 128 15.41 12.40 39.21
CA TRP A 128 16.22 11.85 38.13
C TRP A 128 15.30 11.11 37.16
N SER A 129 15.10 11.65 35.98
CA SER A 129 14.47 10.91 34.90
C SER A 129 15.52 9.99 34.26
N VAL A 130 15.25 8.72 34.29
CA VAL A 130 15.92 7.79 33.39
C VAL A 130 15.39 8.08 32.00
N GLU A 131 16.22 8.60 31.10
CA GLU A 131 15.82 8.69 29.71
C GLU A 131 15.68 7.26 29.15
N GLN A 132 14.49 6.73 29.26
CA GLN A 132 14.14 5.42 28.73
C GLN A 132 14.34 5.30 27.22
N LYS A 133 14.58 6.42 26.51
CA LYS A 133 14.86 6.40 25.09
C LYS A 133 16.11 5.60 24.70
N GLU A 134 17.14 5.60 25.53
CA GLU A 134 18.34 4.76 25.28
C GLU A 134 18.10 3.30 25.68
N TYR A 135 17.12 3.05 26.54
CA TYR A 135 16.74 1.70 26.97
C TYR A 135 15.78 1.01 26.02
N ILE A 136 15.02 1.79 25.24
CA ILE A 136 14.03 1.30 24.27
C ILE A 136 14.55 1.46 22.84
N GLU A 137 15.80 1.81 22.63
CA GLU A 137 16.40 1.54 21.34
C GLU A 137 16.64 0.03 21.24
N PRO A 138 15.64 -0.76 20.77
CA PRO A 138 15.87 -2.16 20.56
C PRO A 138 16.67 -2.26 19.27
N GLN A 139 18.00 -2.07 19.36
CA GLN A 139 18.92 -2.28 18.24
C GLN A 139 18.81 -3.68 17.64
N GLY A 140 17.84 -4.43 18.03
CA GLY A 140 17.56 -5.78 17.60
C GLY A 140 16.10 -6.10 17.33
N LEU A 141 15.15 -5.17 17.46
CA LEU A 141 13.76 -5.45 17.16
C LEU A 141 13.52 -5.37 15.65
N GLU A 142 13.19 -6.50 15.07
CA GLU A 142 12.70 -6.60 13.70
C GLU A 142 11.20 -6.84 13.75
N LEU A 143 10.43 -5.94 13.16
CA LEU A 143 8.99 -6.09 12.97
C LEU A 143 8.71 -6.57 11.56
N THR A 144 7.98 -7.63 11.46
CA THR A 144 7.45 -8.12 10.18
C THR A 144 5.94 -7.88 10.16
N HIS A 145 5.48 -7.08 9.21
CA HIS A 145 4.07 -6.87 8.94
C HIS A 145 3.68 -7.65 7.69
N ASN A 146 2.69 -8.52 7.82
CA ASN A 146 2.06 -9.17 6.68
C ASN A 146 0.72 -8.46 6.43
N LEU A 147 0.62 -7.78 5.30
CA LEU A 147 -0.58 -7.06 4.89
C LEU A 147 -1.32 -7.88 3.84
N VAL A 148 -2.64 -7.89 3.96
CA VAL A 148 -3.54 -8.39 2.92
C VAL A 148 -4.37 -7.24 2.43
N LEU A 149 -4.29 -6.95 1.14
CA LEU A 149 -5.07 -5.93 0.45
C LEU A 149 -6.07 -6.59 -0.48
N ALA A 150 -7.27 -6.01 -0.55
CA ALA A 150 -8.27 -6.35 -1.54
C ALA A 150 -8.52 -5.13 -2.43
N THR A 151 -8.33 -5.29 -3.72
CA THR A 151 -8.55 -4.26 -4.73
C THR A 151 -9.66 -4.69 -5.66
N GLN A 152 -10.64 -3.82 -5.89
CA GLN A 152 -11.76 -4.09 -6.80
C GLN A 152 -11.87 -2.96 -7.82
N LEU A 153 -12.05 -3.33 -9.07
CA LEU A 153 -12.40 -2.42 -10.16
C LEU A 153 -13.91 -2.50 -10.41
N PHE A 154 -14.56 -1.36 -10.41
CA PHE A 154 -16.00 -1.21 -10.69
C PHE A 154 -16.20 -0.46 -11.99
N SER A 155 -17.14 -0.93 -12.83
CA SER A 155 -17.69 -0.14 -13.92
C SER A 155 -18.63 0.92 -13.36
N VAL A 156 -18.45 2.16 -13.76
CA VAL A 156 -19.36 3.26 -13.38
C VAL A 156 -20.71 3.10 -14.06
N ARG A 157 -20.71 2.69 -15.32
CA ARG A 157 -21.94 2.51 -16.09
C ARG A 157 -22.85 1.42 -15.52
N ASP A 158 -22.27 0.25 -15.23
CA ASP A 158 -23.04 -0.91 -14.78
C ASP A 158 -23.21 -0.95 -13.26
N LEU A 159 -22.46 -0.13 -12.52
CA LEU A 159 -22.39 -0.10 -11.06
C LEU A 159 -22.03 -1.49 -10.47
N LYS A 160 -21.22 -2.26 -11.19
CA LYS A 160 -20.87 -3.64 -10.83
C LYS A 160 -19.36 -3.80 -10.71
N PRO A 161 -18.91 -4.67 -9.81
CA PRO A 161 -17.50 -5.04 -9.77
C PRO A 161 -17.16 -5.90 -11.00
N VAL A 162 -16.05 -5.54 -11.65
CA VAL A 162 -15.52 -6.20 -12.85
C VAL A 162 -14.43 -7.18 -12.51
N CYS A 163 -13.54 -6.76 -11.63
CA CYS A 163 -12.37 -7.54 -11.23
C CYS A 163 -12.13 -7.35 -9.74
N ALA A 164 -11.67 -8.42 -9.08
CA ALA A 164 -11.16 -8.37 -7.72
C ALA A 164 -9.77 -8.99 -7.66
N ILE A 165 -8.86 -8.32 -6.98
CA ILE A 165 -7.47 -8.71 -6.78
C ILE A 165 -7.22 -8.78 -5.28
N GLU A 166 -6.74 -9.92 -4.79
CA GLU A 166 -6.18 -10.03 -3.44
C GLU A 166 -4.66 -10.11 -3.55
N SER A 167 -3.97 -9.30 -2.79
CA SER A 167 -2.52 -9.30 -2.70
C SER A 167 -2.04 -9.44 -1.26
N LYS A 168 -0.88 -10.09 -1.09
CA LYS A 168 -0.18 -10.25 0.19
C LYS A 168 1.19 -9.63 0.09
N THR A 169 1.46 -8.73 0.99
CA THR A 169 2.73 -8.00 1.04
C THR A 169 3.37 -8.15 2.41
N LYS A 170 4.65 -8.48 2.41
CA LYS A 170 5.46 -8.57 3.62
C LYS A 170 6.34 -7.33 3.73
N ILE A 171 6.18 -6.57 4.81
CA ILE A 171 7.03 -5.44 5.16
C ILE A 171 7.90 -5.84 6.36
N VAL A 172 9.21 -5.73 6.20
CA VAL A 172 10.16 -5.92 7.30
C VAL A 172 10.69 -4.55 7.70
N MET A 173 10.40 -4.15 8.92
CA MET A 173 10.87 -2.91 9.52
C MET A 173 11.94 -3.25 10.54
N ALA A 174 13.20 -2.90 10.24
CA ALA A 174 14.26 -2.90 11.22
C ALA A 174 14.37 -1.50 11.81
N TYR A 175 14.70 -1.41 13.09
CA TYR A 175 14.72 -0.15 13.84
C TYR A 175 15.65 0.92 13.21
N ASP A 176 16.72 0.49 12.58
CA ASP A 176 17.74 1.32 11.93
C ASP A 176 17.38 1.72 10.48
N LYS A 177 16.28 1.20 9.94
CA LYS A 177 15.84 1.44 8.56
C LYS A 177 14.47 2.09 8.55
N ARG A 178 14.38 3.29 7.95
CA ARG A 178 13.08 3.88 7.61
C ARG A 178 12.30 2.88 6.78
N GLY A 179 11.00 2.71 7.11
CA GLY A 179 10.12 1.79 6.40
C GLY A 179 10.28 1.94 4.89
N ASP A 180 10.43 0.82 4.21
CA ASP A 180 10.67 0.80 2.76
C ASP A 180 9.38 1.20 2.02
N VAL A 181 9.27 2.48 1.66
CA VAL A 181 8.15 3.01 0.86
C VAL A 181 8.06 2.36 -0.52
N SER A 182 9.12 1.66 -0.98
CA SER A 182 9.10 0.92 -2.24
C SER A 182 8.04 -0.19 -2.25
N VAL A 183 7.63 -0.66 -1.08
CA VAL A 183 6.58 -1.68 -0.94
C VAL A 183 5.24 -1.17 -1.48
N ILE A 184 4.89 0.11 -1.22
CA ILE A 184 3.65 0.72 -1.70
C ILE A 184 3.69 0.85 -3.23
N ALA A 185 4.81 1.33 -3.77
CA ALA A 185 5.00 1.44 -5.22
C ALA A 185 4.97 0.07 -5.93
N ASN A 186 5.53 -0.97 -5.30
CA ASN A 186 5.48 -2.33 -5.83
C ASN A 186 4.04 -2.89 -5.83
N GLU A 187 3.25 -2.58 -4.80
CA GLU A 187 1.84 -2.95 -4.72
C GLU A 187 1.03 -2.29 -5.82
N ALA A 188 1.18 -0.96 -5.98
CA ALA A 188 0.54 -0.20 -7.05
C ALA A 188 0.86 -0.79 -8.44
N ARG A 189 2.15 -1.09 -8.69
CA ARG A 189 2.59 -1.72 -9.94
C ARG A 189 1.98 -3.09 -10.15
N ALA A 190 1.88 -3.92 -9.11
CA ALA A 190 1.29 -5.26 -9.20
C ALA A 190 -0.20 -5.16 -9.56
N ILE A 191 -0.96 -4.31 -8.90
CA ILE A 191 -2.39 -4.07 -9.17
C ILE A 191 -2.58 -3.65 -10.64
N VAL A 192 -1.92 -2.56 -11.06
CA VAL A 192 -2.09 -2.00 -12.40
C VAL A 192 -1.61 -2.97 -13.49
N SER A 193 -0.54 -3.74 -13.22
CA SER A 193 -0.06 -4.76 -14.16
C SER A 193 -1.07 -5.88 -14.38
N HIS A 194 -1.81 -6.29 -13.35
CA HIS A 194 -2.87 -7.28 -13.48
C HIS A 194 -4.05 -6.74 -14.28
N LEU A 195 -4.54 -5.53 -13.97
CA LEU A 195 -5.64 -4.90 -14.70
C LEU A 195 -5.31 -4.75 -16.20
N SER A 196 -4.09 -4.32 -16.51
CA SER A 196 -3.63 -4.16 -17.90
C SER A 196 -3.52 -5.50 -18.63
N ARG A 197 -2.98 -6.55 -17.97
CA ARG A 197 -2.87 -7.90 -18.54
C ARG A 197 -4.21 -8.50 -18.87
N ASP A 198 -5.22 -8.22 -18.04
CA ASP A 198 -6.58 -8.72 -18.20
C ASP A 198 -7.38 -7.89 -19.23
N GLY A 199 -6.77 -6.91 -19.89
CA GLY A 199 -7.40 -6.08 -20.91
C GLY A 199 -8.45 -5.10 -20.37
N LEU A 200 -8.36 -4.78 -19.07
CA LEU A 200 -9.32 -3.89 -18.41
C LEU A 200 -8.96 -2.41 -18.53
N LEU A 201 -7.74 -2.10 -18.93
CA LEU A 201 -7.23 -0.73 -19.09
C LEU A 201 -6.93 -0.46 -20.55
N SER A 202 -7.23 0.76 -20.99
CA SER A 202 -6.85 1.25 -22.33
C SER A 202 -5.32 1.30 -22.47
N PRO A 203 -4.78 1.00 -23.66
CA PRO A 203 -3.33 1.04 -23.90
C PRO A 203 -2.83 2.48 -24.04
#